data_4959c450ded0e380d79428777c2836b3
#
_entry.id   4959c450ded0e380d79428777c2836b3
#
_cell.length_a   1.000
_cell.length_b   1.000
_cell.length_c   1.000
_cell.angle_alpha   90.00
_cell.angle_beta   90.00
_cell.angle_gamma   90.00
#
_symmetry.space_group_name_H-M   'P 1'
#
loop_
_entity.id
_entity.type
_entity.pdbx_description
1 polymer ?
#
loop_
_entity_poly.entity_id
_entity_poly.type
_entity_poly.pdbx_seq_one_letter_code
_entity_poly.pdbx_strand_id
1 'polypeptide(L)'
;MNSITKKIVGYRPVKSLLTAMISGGLLLVSGQSSAEVFTIQVKVTVVEKTCDIYGNGGKNGPITVTFPDLVIRNIDGIAYGATPIEYQLDCEDAADNPALKIQFIGVDAQAVPNSTFKEAGKLKTTDNNLAIKITANGQQLKLRDWFPFNYKTKPTLMAVPVPSDAGGIRGGEFTATGTLSVEYQ
;
A
#
# COMPACT_ATOMS: atom_id res chain seq x y z
N MET A 1 16.66 -20.03 0.78
CA MET A 1 17.99 -19.86 1.42
C MET A 1 18.97 -19.41 0.34
N ASN A 2 19.13 -18.09 0.16
CA ASN A 2 20.12 -17.54 -0.77
C ASN A 2 21.09 -16.67 0.02
N SER A 3 22.32 -17.20 0.17
CA SER A 3 23.43 -16.52 0.81
C SER A 3 24.07 -15.56 -0.20
N ILE A 4 24.00 -14.25 0.04
CA ILE A 4 24.69 -13.24 -0.77
C ILE A 4 26.03 -12.93 -0.08
N THR A 5 27.10 -13.54 -0.57
CA THR A 5 28.47 -13.23 -0.17
C THR A 5 28.99 -12.07 -1.00
N LYS A 6 29.05 -10.87 -0.42
CA LYS A 6 29.66 -9.69 -1.07
C LYS A 6 31.12 -9.56 -0.60
N LYS A 7 32.04 -9.87 -1.50
CA LYS A 7 33.49 -9.80 -1.30
C LYS A 7 33.97 -8.35 -1.53
N ILE A 8 34.46 -7.68 -0.51
CA ILE A 8 35.12 -6.37 -0.65
C ILE A 8 36.61 -6.61 -0.75
N VAL A 9 37.18 -6.32 -1.94
CA VAL A 9 38.60 -6.33 -2.22
C VAL A 9 39.10 -4.92 -2.43
N GLY A 10 40.23 -4.60 -1.87
CA GLY A 10 41.09 -3.60 -2.48
C GLY A 10 41.67 -2.54 -1.57
N TYR A 11 42.80 -2.80 -0.97
CA TYR A 11 43.73 -1.76 -0.55
C TYR A 11 44.99 -1.84 -1.39
N ARG A 12 45.34 -0.78 -2.12
CA ARG A 12 46.56 -0.66 -2.92
C ARG A 12 47.68 -0.07 -2.06
N PRO A 13 48.90 -0.62 -2.10
CA PRO A 13 50.05 0.00 -1.44
C PRO A 13 50.68 1.07 -2.32
N VAL A 14 51.00 2.19 -1.72
CA VAL A 14 51.82 3.25 -2.32
C VAL A 14 53.28 2.86 -2.25
N LYS A 15 53.95 2.91 -3.39
CA LYS A 15 55.40 2.74 -3.52
C LYS A 15 56.10 4.02 -3.10
N SER A 16 57.05 3.92 -2.19
CA SER A 16 58.07 4.94 -1.99
C SER A 16 59.44 4.26 -2.03
N LEU A 17 60.25 4.66 -3.02
CA LEU A 17 61.67 4.34 -3.15
C LEU A 17 62.48 5.30 -2.26
N LEU A 18 63.34 4.79 -1.44
CA LEU A 18 64.53 5.51 -1.01
C LEU A 18 65.66 4.52 -0.66
N THR A 19 66.73 4.69 -1.39
CA THR A 19 68.01 3.95 -1.32
C THR A 19 68.86 4.49 -0.20
N ALA A 20 69.41 3.68 0.68
CA ALA A 20 70.67 3.94 1.38
C ALA A 20 71.30 2.66 1.90
N MET A 21 72.55 2.34 1.47
CA MET A 21 73.37 1.27 1.97
C MET A 21 73.91 1.65 3.33
N ILE A 22 73.85 0.75 4.30
CA ILE A 22 74.89 0.61 5.39
C ILE A 22 74.87 -0.84 5.80
N SER A 23 76.09 -1.48 5.68
CA SER A 23 76.42 -2.82 6.11
C SER A 23 76.52 -2.91 7.65
N GLY A 24 75.74 -3.79 8.24
CA GLY A 24 75.80 -4.11 9.66
C GLY A 24 74.87 -5.28 9.95
N GLY A 25 75.42 -6.45 10.31
CA GLY A 25 74.67 -7.67 10.56
C GLY A 25 73.57 -7.46 11.58
N LEU A 26 72.34 -7.63 11.18
CA LEU A 26 71.17 -7.65 12.05
C LEU A 26 70.43 -8.96 11.81
N LEU A 27 70.26 -9.70 12.86
CA LEU A 27 69.39 -10.87 12.94
C LEU A 27 67.97 -10.44 12.49
N LEU A 28 67.53 -10.92 11.35
CA LEU A 28 66.17 -10.77 10.89
C LEU A 28 65.28 -11.61 11.77
N VAL A 29 64.71 -11.01 12.81
CA VAL A 29 63.51 -11.52 13.46
C VAL A 29 62.34 -11.23 12.52
N SER A 30 61.97 -12.24 11.74
CA SER A 30 60.77 -12.19 10.92
C SER A 30 59.54 -12.19 11.86
N GLY A 31 59.12 -11.01 12.26
CA GLY A 31 57.83 -10.83 12.92
C GLY A 31 56.73 -11.25 11.94
N GLN A 32 56.15 -12.42 12.12
CA GLN A 32 54.93 -12.81 11.43
C GLN A 32 53.80 -11.90 11.97
N SER A 33 53.43 -10.90 11.22
CA SER A 33 52.26 -10.14 11.44
C SER A 33 51.05 -11.02 11.05
N SER A 34 50.45 -11.68 12.05
CA SER A 34 49.18 -12.37 11.87
C SER A 34 48.12 -11.33 11.66
N ALA A 35 47.59 -11.23 10.44
CA ALA A 35 46.39 -10.46 10.19
C ALA A 35 45.20 -11.18 10.84
N GLU A 36 44.73 -10.66 11.95
CA GLU A 36 43.55 -11.17 12.62
C GLU A 36 42.30 -10.85 11.74
N VAL A 37 41.67 -11.91 11.22
CA VAL A 37 40.46 -11.80 10.41
C VAL A 37 39.28 -11.59 11.36
N PHE A 38 38.82 -10.36 11.46
CA PHE A 38 37.63 -10.02 12.24
C PHE A 38 36.39 -10.31 11.40
N THR A 39 35.59 -11.30 11.79
CA THR A 39 34.33 -11.64 11.12
C THR A 39 33.19 -11.07 11.90
N ILE A 40 32.44 -10.14 11.29
CA ILE A 40 31.19 -9.62 11.86
C ILE A 40 30.05 -10.46 11.30
N GLN A 41 29.30 -11.12 12.17
CA GLN A 41 28.05 -11.78 11.82
C GLN A 41 26.90 -10.84 12.13
N VAL A 42 26.14 -10.43 11.11
CA VAL A 42 24.92 -9.65 11.26
C VAL A 42 23.74 -10.60 11.09
N LYS A 43 22.98 -10.82 12.16
CA LYS A 43 21.72 -11.56 12.11
C LYS A 43 20.59 -10.54 11.98
N VAL A 44 19.90 -10.56 10.85
CA VAL A 44 18.70 -9.75 10.60
C VAL A 44 17.48 -10.68 10.65
N THR A 45 16.52 -10.37 11.48
CA THR A 45 15.20 -11.00 11.48
C THR A 45 14.25 -10.04 10.78
N VAL A 46 13.70 -10.46 9.65
CA VAL A 46 12.65 -9.73 8.95
C VAL A 46 11.32 -10.24 9.47
N VAL A 47 10.53 -9.37 10.06
CA VAL A 47 9.16 -9.64 10.50
C VAL A 47 8.23 -8.92 9.54
N GLU A 48 7.34 -9.66 8.90
CA GLU A 48 6.26 -9.08 8.11
C GLU A 48 5.13 -8.73 9.08
N LYS A 49 4.78 -7.45 9.14
CA LYS A 49 3.69 -6.96 9.98
C LYS A 49 2.38 -7.08 9.24
N THR A 50 1.35 -7.51 9.93
CA THR A 50 0.02 -7.68 9.37
C THR A 50 -0.96 -6.62 9.88
N CYS A 51 -1.91 -6.28 9.04
CA CYS A 51 -2.98 -5.36 9.36
C CYS A 51 -4.28 -5.87 8.74
N ASP A 52 -5.23 -6.25 9.58
CA ASP A 52 -6.53 -6.73 9.15
C ASP A 52 -7.52 -5.57 9.03
N ILE A 53 -8.37 -5.61 8.01
CA ILE A 53 -9.48 -4.70 7.81
C ILE A 53 -10.79 -5.48 7.79
N TYR A 54 -11.80 -5.03 8.53
CA TYR A 54 -13.08 -5.71 8.65
C TYR A 54 -14.21 -4.75 8.99
N GLY A 55 -15.45 -5.19 8.75
CA GLY A 55 -16.66 -4.46 9.09
C GLY A 55 -17.23 -4.83 10.47
N ASN A 56 -18.41 -4.35 10.76
CA ASN A 56 -19.12 -4.61 12.03
C ASN A 56 -19.47 -6.09 12.25
N GLY A 57 -19.38 -6.93 11.22
CA GLY A 57 -19.58 -8.38 11.31
C GLY A 57 -18.38 -9.17 11.88
N GLY A 58 -17.30 -8.51 12.27
CA GLY A 58 -16.06 -9.11 12.79
C GLY A 58 -15.02 -9.41 11.71
N LYS A 59 -13.85 -9.92 12.14
CA LYS A 59 -12.62 -10.05 11.32
C LYS A 59 -12.77 -10.83 9.99
N ASN A 60 -13.76 -11.66 9.84
CA ASN A 60 -13.97 -12.46 8.63
C ASN A 60 -15.30 -12.11 7.93
N GLY A 61 -16.01 -11.10 8.42
CA GLY A 61 -17.26 -10.65 7.84
C GLY A 61 -17.09 -9.63 6.74
N PRO A 62 -18.00 -9.59 5.76
CA PRO A 62 -17.97 -8.54 4.74
C PRO A 62 -18.27 -7.17 5.34
N ILE A 63 -17.71 -6.13 4.72
CA ILE A 63 -18.11 -4.75 4.97
C ILE A 63 -19.35 -4.50 4.11
N THR A 64 -20.52 -4.36 4.74
CA THR A 64 -21.77 -4.11 4.03
C THR A 64 -22.16 -2.64 4.12
N VAL A 65 -22.45 -2.05 2.97
CA VAL A 65 -22.95 -0.67 2.85
C VAL A 65 -24.37 -0.75 2.29
N THR A 66 -25.35 -0.28 3.07
CA THR A 66 -26.74 -0.23 2.64
C THR A 66 -27.12 1.21 2.35
N PHE A 67 -27.45 1.48 1.10
CA PHE A 67 -27.96 2.79 0.71
C PHE A 67 -29.42 2.95 1.13
N PRO A 68 -29.84 4.17 1.50
CA PRO A 68 -31.26 4.46 1.67
C PRO A 68 -31.98 4.42 0.31
N ASP A 69 -33.30 4.52 0.33
CA ASP A 69 -34.08 4.70 -0.91
C ASP A 69 -33.66 5.98 -1.63
N LEU A 70 -33.18 5.82 -2.87
CA LEU A 70 -32.65 6.92 -3.65
C LEU A 70 -33.65 7.37 -4.72
N VAL A 71 -33.91 8.68 -4.77
CA VAL A 71 -34.66 9.28 -5.86
C VAL A 71 -33.72 9.53 -7.04
N ILE A 72 -33.91 8.84 -8.14
CA ILE A 72 -33.01 8.82 -9.32
C ILE A 72 -32.60 10.22 -9.77
N ARG A 73 -33.61 11.14 -9.91
CA ARG A 73 -33.36 12.52 -10.35
C ARG A 73 -32.46 13.36 -9.43
N ASN A 74 -32.28 12.92 -8.19
CA ASN A 74 -31.45 13.61 -7.20
C ASN A 74 -30.03 13.07 -7.13
N ILE A 75 -29.74 11.97 -7.81
CA ILE A 75 -28.39 11.38 -7.83
C ILE A 75 -27.48 12.33 -8.61
N ASP A 76 -26.65 13.09 -7.86
CA ASP A 76 -25.78 14.14 -8.38
C ASP A 76 -24.30 13.68 -8.54
N GLY A 77 -23.96 12.50 -8.02
CA GLY A 77 -22.57 12.02 -8.00
C GLY A 77 -21.65 12.81 -7.06
N ILE A 78 -22.20 13.68 -6.23
CA ILE A 78 -21.45 14.56 -5.31
C ILE A 78 -21.71 14.17 -3.86
N ALA A 79 -22.92 14.32 -3.41
CA ALA A 79 -23.31 14.14 -2.01
C ALA A 79 -24.61 13.37 -1.80
N TYR A 80 -25.54 13.42 -2.73
CA TYR A 80 -26.82 12.75 -2.56
C TYR A 80 -26.67 11.24 -2.48
N GLY A 81 -27.20 10.64 -1.41
CA GLY A 81 -27.07 9.21 -1.14
C GLY A 81 -25.69 8.77 -0.66
N ALA A 82 -24.77 9.70 -0.38
CA ALA A 82 -23.46 9.36 0.17
C ALA A 82 -23.62 8.58 1.50
N THR A 83 -23.09 7.39 1.54
CA THR A 83 -23.23 6.46 2.67
C THR A 83 -21.87 6.07 3.22
N PRO A 84 -21.63 6.10 4.53
CA PRO A 84 -20.35 5.74 5.11
C PRO A 84 -20.04 4.24 4.90
N ILE A 85 -18.77 3.95 4.63
CA ILE A 85 -18.20 2.61 4.64
C ILE A 85 -17.59 2.41 6.02
N GLU A 86 -18.33 1.75 6.91
CA GLU A 86 -17.89 1.48 8.28
C GLU A 86 -16.89 0.34 8.30
N TYR A 87 -15.66 0.62 8.72
CA TYR A 87 -14.60 -0.36 8.82
C TYR A 87 -13.75 -0.18 10.08
N GLN A 88 -13.11 -1.25 10.48
CA GLN A 88 -12.18 -1.29 11.59
C GLN A 88 -10.83 -1.84 11.11
N LEU A 89 -9.76 -1.46 11.80
CA LEU A 89 -8.41 -1.91 11.55
C LEU A 89 -7.88 -2.61 12.81
N ASP A 90 -7.23 -3.75 12.62
CA ASP A 90 -6.49 -4.46 13.65
C ASP A 90 -5.08 -4.72 13.12
N CYS A 91 -4.16 -3.85 13.50
CA CYS A 91 -2.79 -3.86 13.00
C CYS A 91 -1.82 -4.14 14.15
N GLU A 92 -0.80 -4.92 13.85
CA GLU A 92 0.36 -5.02 14.72
C GLU A 92 0.97 -3.62 14.92
N ASP A 93 1.55 -3.35 16.08
CA ASP A 93 2.11 -2.03 16.44
C ASP A 93 1.14 -0.83 16.34
N ALA A 94 -0.17 -1.07 16.50
CA ALA A 94 -1.17 0.01 16.50
C ALA A 94 -0.85 1.15 17.50
N ALA A 95 -0.17 0.82 18.61
CA ALA A 95 0.27 1.79 19.62
C ALA A 95 1.26 2.82 19.06
N ASP A 96 2.13 2.40 18.15
CA ASP A 96 3.18 3.23 17.52
C ASP A 96 2.66 4.12 16.39
N ASN A 97 1.35 4.07 16.11
CA ASN A 97 0.71 4.85 15.06
C ASN A 97 1.38 4.68 13.68
N PRO A 98 1.49 3.45 13.18
CA PRO A 98 2.21 3.17 11.96
C PRO A 98 1.62 3.90 10.74
N ALA A 99 2.50 4.19 9.78
CA ALA A 99 2.10 4.66 8.46
C ALA A 99 1.52 3.52 7.65
N LEU A 100 0.32 3.72 7.14
CA LEU A 100 -0.49 2.76 6.40
C LEU A 100 -0.95 3.36 5.06
N LYS A 101 -1.38 2.50 4.17
CA LYS A 101 -2.06 2.87 2.94
C LYS A 101 -3.27 1.97 2.72
N ILE A 102 -4.34 2.53 2.17
CA ILE A 102 -5.58 1.83 1.90
C ILE A 102 -5.91 1.91 0.41
N GLN A 103 -6.47 0.85 -0.14
CA GLN A 103 -6.82 0.74 -1.55
C GLN A 103 -8.18 0.08 -1.69
N PHE A 104 -8.98 0.52 -2.65
CA PHE A 104 -10.23 -0.13 -3.04
C PHE A 104 -10.08 -0.81 -4.41
N ILE A 105 -10.32 -2.11 -4.48
CA ILE A 105 -10.20 -2.91 -5.69
C ILE A 105 -11.59 -3.36 -6.14
N GLY A 106 -11.90 -3.18 -7.42
CA GLY A 106 -13.18 -3.59 -7.99
C GLY A 106 -13.18 -3.46 -9.51
N VAL A 107 -14.32 -3.78 -10.10
CA VAL A 107 -14.53 -3.59 -11.55
C VAL A 107 -14.88 -2.13 -11.81
N ASP A 108 -14.07 -1.47 -12.65
CA ASP A 108 -14.32 -0.09 -13.04
C ASP A 108 -15.51 0.01 -14.01
N ALA A 109 -16.44 0.88 -13.70
CA ALA A 109 -17.62 1.12 -14.53
C ALA A 109 -17.24 1.60 -15.95
N GLN A 110 -16.16 2.38 -16.11
CA GLN A 110 -15.67 2.82 -17.42
C GLN A 110 -15.10 1.67 -18.25
N ALA A 111 -14.46 0.69 -17.61
CA ALA A 111 -13.77 -0.40 -18.31
C ALA A 111 -14.71 -1.48 -18.87
N VAL A 112 -16.03 -1.35 -18.67
CA VAL A 112 -17.01 -2.32 -19.17
C VAL A 112 -17.32 -2.05 -20.66
N PRO A 113 -17.49 -3.08 -21.49
CA PRO A 113 -17.91 -2.89 -22.88
C PRO A 113 -19.19 -2.05 -22.97
N ASN A 114 -19.21 -1.08 -23.90
CA ASN A 114 -20.32 -0.12 -24.09
C ASN A 114 -20.62 0.75 -22.87
N SER A 115 -19.64 1.00 -22.02
CA SER A 115 -19.78 1.90 -20.89
C SER A 115 -20.15 3.32 -21.33
N THR A 116 -21.05 3.94 -20.57
CA THR A 116 -21.43 5.34 -20.73
C THR A 116 -20.74 6.26 -19.72
N PHE A 117 -19.79 5.72 -18.93
CA PHE A 117 -18.96 6.52 -18.03
C PHE A 117 -17.69 6.99 -18.75
N LYS A 118 -17.44 8.30 -18.74
CA LYS A 118 -16.25 8.92 -19.36
C LYS A 118 -15.03 8.87 -18.46
N GLU A 119 -15.24 8.85 -17.15
CA GLU A 119 -14.14 8.87 -16.18
C GLU A 119 -14.00 7.54 -15.46
N ALA A 120 -12.75 7.09 -15.32
CA ALA A 120 -12.37 5.89 -14.59
C ALA A 120 -12.42 6.08 -13.07
N GLY A 121 -12.29 4.96 -12.35
CA GLY A 121 -12.13 4.93 -10.90
C GLY A 121 -13.45 4.86 -10.14
N LYS A 122 -14.54 4.46 -10.79
CA LYS A 122 -15.85 4.26 -10.17
C LYS A 122 -16.22 2.78 -10.19
N LEU A 123 -16.70 2.27 -9.09
CA LEU A 123 -17.09 0.86 -8.95
C LEU A 123 -18.36 0.59 -9.75
N LYS A 124 -18.30 -0.44 -10.60
CA LYS A 124 -19.45 -0.92 -11.37
C LYS A 124 -20.55 -1.45 -10.44
N THR A 125 -21.82 -1.14 -10.79
CA THR A 125 -22.98 -1.77 -10.18
C THR A 125 -23.66 -2.74 -11.15
N THR A 126 -24.75 -3.37 -10.70
CA THR A 126 -25.64 -4.16 -11.56
C THR A 126 -26.44 -3.31 -12.55
N ASP A 127 -26.63 -2.00 -12.29
CA ASP A 127 -27.16 -1.04 -13.26
C ASP A 127 -26.01 -0.42 -14.07
N ASN A 128 -26.01 -0.57 -15.38
CA ASN A 128 -24.95 -0.06 -16.25
C ASN A 128 -24.89 1.48 -16.30
N ASN A 129 -25.88 2.18 -15.83
CA ASN A 129 -25.95 3.64 -15.82
C ASN A 129 -25.76 4.24 -14.41
N LEU A 130 -25.46 3.39 -13.42
CA LEU A 130 -25.14 3.77 -12.06
C LEU A 130 -23.82 3.17 -11.62
N ALA A 131 -22.94 3.95 -11.04
CA ALA A 131 -21.69 3.50 -10.45
C ALA A 131 -21.57 4.03 -9.01
N ILE A 132 -20.60 3.49 -8.26
CA ILE A 132 -20.28 3.99 -6.93
C ILE A 132 -18.88 4.61 -6.96
N LYS A 133 -18.79 5.88 -6.61
CA LYS A 133 -17.54 6.58 -6.34
C LYS A 133 -17.18 6.35 -4.87
N ILE A 134 -15.94 5.92 -4.62
CA ILE A 134 -15.41 5.82 -3.27
C ILE A 134 -14.65 7.12 -2.97
N THR A 135 -14.85 7.66 -1.77
CA THR A 135 -14.07 8.81 -1.31
C THR A 135 -13.37 8.50 0.01
N ALA A 136 -12.19 9.08 0.21
CA ALA A 136 -11.44 9.06 1.46
C ALA A 136 -11.24 10.50 1.92
N ASN A 137 -11.73 10.86 3.10
CA ASN A 137 -11.71 12.24 3.62
C ASN A 137 -12.27 13.27 2.62
N GLY A 138 -13.33 12.90 1.87
CA GLY A 138 -13.95 13.76 0.86
C GLY A 138 -13.24 13.81 -0.50
N GLN A 139 -12.05 13.24 -0.64
CA GLN A 139 -11.35 13.13 -1.91
C GLN A 139 -11.67 11.79 -2.59
N GLN A 140 -11.79 11.77 -3.91
CA GLN A 140 -12.03 10.52 -4.63
C GLN A 140 -10.84 9.57 -4.45
N LEU A 141 -11.12 8.39 -3.93
CA LEU A 141 -10.23 7.24 -3.96
C LEU A 141 -10.54 6.44 -5.22
N LYS A 142 -9.72 6.61 -6.26
CA LYS A 142 -9.88 5.83 -7.50
C LYS A 142 -9.59 4.36 -7.24
N LEU A 143 -10.27 3.49 -7.95
CA LEU A 143 -10.03 2.07 -7.84
C LEU A 143 -8.56 1.73 -8.14
N ARG A 144 -7.96 0.92 -7.30
CA ARG A 144 -6.56 0.48 -7.34
C ARG A 144 -5.52 1.56 -7.01
N ASP A 145 -5.93 2.77 -6.66
CA ASP A 145 -5.02 3.78 -6.14
C ASP A 145 -4.85 3.63 -4.63
N TRP A 146 -3.63 3.84 -4.15
CA TRP A 146 -3.33 3.84 -2.74
C TRP A 146 -3.54 5.21 -2.12
N PHE A 147 -4.22 5.24 -0.97
CA PHE A 147 -4.40 6.43 -0.14
C PHE A 147 -3.58 6.27 1.16
N PRO A 148 -2.55 7.10 1.38
CA PRO A 148 -1.71 7.02 2.57
C PRO A 148 -2.40 7.64 3.79
N PHE A 149 -2.19 7.05 4.97
CA PHE A 149 -2.69 7.56 6.25
C PHE A 149 -1.87 6.99 7.42
N ASN A 150 -2.12 7.47 8.64
CA ASN A 150 -1.58 6.86 9.85
C ASN A 150 -2.70 6.15 10.62
N TYR A 151 -2.37 5.10 11.34
CA TYR A 151 -3.34 4.24 12.05
C TYR A 151 -4.35 5.04 12.87
N LYS A 152 -3.89 6.00 13.70
CA LYS A 152 -4.76 6.82 14.58
C LYS A 152 -5.61 7.85 13.83
N THR A 153 -5.29 8.11 12.56
CA THR A 153 -6.01 9.06 11.70
C THR A 153 -6.55 8.38 10.46
N LYS A 154 -7.16 7.20 10.66
CA LYS A 154 -7.76 6.44 9.56
C LYS A 154 -8.76 7.30 8.78
N PRO A 155 -8.79 7.21 7.43
CA PRO A 155 -9.70 8.04 6.64
C PRO A 155 -11.16 7.64 6.82
N THR A 156 -12.04 8.62 6.78
CA THR A 156 -13.47 8.37 6.60
C THR A 156 -13.72 8.02 5.15
N LEU A 157 -14.24 6.80 4.93
CA LEU A 157 -14.60 6.33 3.60
C LEU A 157 -16.10 6.51 3.37
N MET A 158 -16.46 6.99 2.17
CA MET A 158 -17.86 7.12 1.74
C MET A 158 -18.05 6.44 0.39
N ALA A 159 -19.20 5.81 0.23
CA ALA A 159 -19.72 5.33 -1.05
C ALA A 159 -20.75 6.33 -1.57
N VAL A 160 -20.55 6.86 -2.77
CA VAL A 160 -21.37 7.90 -3.37
C VAL A 160 -21.95 7.38 -4.70
N PRO A 161 -23.27 7.30 -4.86
CA PRO A 161 -23.89 6.94 -6.13
C PRO A 161 -23.62 8.00 -7.20
N VAL A 162 -23.22 7.56 -8.38
CA VAL A 162 -22.87 8.43 -9.51
C VAL A 162 -23.62 7.99 -10.76
N PRO A 163 -24.38 8.89 -11.42
CA PRO A 163 -25.02 8.57 -12.69
C PRO A 163 -23.99 8.47 -13.80
N SER A 164 -24.28 7.71 -14.84
CA SER A 164 -23.49 7.73 -16.07
C SER A 164 -23.66 9.07 -16.79
N ASP A 165 -22.70 9.42 -17.65
CA ASP A 165 -22.75 10.64 -18.47
C ASP A 165 -23.94 10.65 -19.44
N ALA A 166 -24.44 9.48 -19.82
CA ALA A 166 -25.64 9.35 -20.67
C ALA A 166 -26.96 9.38 -19.88
N GLY A 167 -26.90 9.30 -18.52
CA GLY A 167 -28.09 9.13 -17.69
C GLY A 167 -28.75 7.77 -17.89
N GLY A 168 -30.06 7.69 -17.60
CA GLY A 168 -30.83 6.47 -17.86
C GLY A 168 -30.71 5.39 -16.79
N ILE A 169 -30.48 5.79 -15.52
CA ILE A 169 -30.55 4.88 -14.37
C ILE A 169 -31.93 4.23 -14.35
N ARG A 170 -31.97 2.92 -14.12
CA ARG A 170 -33.21 2.15 -14.00
C ARG A 170 -33.66 2.13 -12.55
N GLY A 171 -34.96 2.19 -12.33
CA GLY A 171 -35.53 1.96 -11.00
C GLY A 171 -35.37 0.50 -10.60
N GLY A 172 -35.18 0.27 -9.30
CA GLY A 172 -34.99 -1.06 -8.72
C GLY A 172 -33.74 -1.16 -7.85
N GLU A 173 -33.49 -2.34 -7.36
CA GLU A 173 -32.31 -2.63 -6.53
C GLU A 173 -31.03 -2.67 -7.38
N PHE A 174 -29.94 -2.21 -6.81
CA PHE A 174 -28.60 -2.35 -7.38
C PHE A 174 -27.62 -2.89 -6.34
N THR A 175 -26.62 -3.58 -6.82
CA THR A 175 -25.53 -4.08 -5.99
C THR A 175 -24.18 -3.75 -6.64
N ALA A 176 -23.15 -3.64 -5.80
CA ALA A 176 -21.76 -3.50 -6.22
C ALA A 176 -20.87 -4.29 -5.26
N THR A 177 -19.77 -4.81 -5.76
CA THR A 177 -18.80 -5.56 -4.98
C THR A 177 -17.38 -5.09 -5.22
N GLY A 178 -16.58 -5.02 -4.17
CA GLY A 178 -15.17 -4.69 -4.23
C GLY A 178 -14.43 -5.21 -3.02
N THR A 179 -13.12 -5.07 -3.02
CA THR A 179 -12.23 -5.45 -1.92
C THR A 179 -11.53 -4.21 -1.40
N LEU A 180 -11.57 -4.03 -0.09
CA LEU A 180 -10.80 -3.02 0.61
C LEU A 180 -9.54 -3.67 1.17
N SER A 181 -8.38 -3.11 0.86
CA SER A 181 -7.08 -3.62 1.30
C SER A 181 -6.32 -2.56 2.06
N VAL A 182 -5.56 -2.98 3.06
CA VAL A 182 -4.68 -2.12 3.85
C VAL A 182 -3.28 -2.74 3.92
N GLU A 183 -2.26 -1.90 3.85
CA GLU A 183 -0.85 -2.31 3.94
C GLU A 183 -0.04 -1.27 4.73
N TYR A 184 1.07 -1.72 5.31
CA TYR A 184 2.11 -0.82 5.82
C TYR A 184 2.82 -0.08 4.67
N GLN A 185 3.28 1.13 4.94
CA GLN A 185 4.10 1.91 4.01
C GLN A 185 5.59 1.61 4.18
#